data_94c95d3b42ffa0631423a4321c3f3aea
#
_entry.id   94c95d3b42ffa0631423a4321c3f3aea
#
_cell.length_a   1.000
_cell.length_b   1.000
_cell.length_c   1.000
_cell.angle_alpha   90.00
_cell.angle_beta   90.00
_cell.angle_gamma   90.00
#
_symmetry.space_group_name_H-M   'P 1'
#
loop_
_entity.id
_entity.type
_entity.pdbx_description
1 polymer ?
#
loop_
_entity_poly.entity_id
_entity_poly.type
_entity_poly.pdbx_seq_one_letter_code
_entity_poly.pdbx_strand_id
1 'polypeptide(L)'
;IPVCSHELADPEKGTGIAMVCTFGDTTDVTWWRELNLPVRAVVNRNGRIIESPPEGIETAYGLSSYGRLTGKTIFSAKKEIVEILKESGALIGEPRPISHSVKFFEKGDKPLEIVTSRQWYIKNGGRDRTLNSQLIERGNQMNWYPSYMKTRYSNWIDGLNGDWLISRQRFFGIPIPLWYPLDEDGSPIWNEPIVPTEQELPIDPSSETPKGYDATQRDQPGGFAGEPDIMDTWATSSLTPQIVCGWGADDDLFARTFPMDLRPQGHDIIRTWLFSTTVRSHLESDVAPWKNCALSGWILDPDRKKMSKSKGNVVTPAGLLDEYGSDAVRYWAANGRPGADTAFDEGQMKIGRRLTIKILNASKFALNLAGDFEDDHYVINNPLDRSLLDRLANLVDSATDAFEEFDYARALERTEQFFWSFTDDYVELVKARAYGSTNDEDTRSAHASLAIAVDTLLRLFAPFLPFVTEEVWSWWKSGSIHQAKWPESAPIRELTNGVDPAVFDLTAETLSEIRRAKTEAKRSLKTVAEKVTIRDTAERLTLLKSVS
;
A
#
# COMPACT_ATOMS: atom_id res chain seq x y z
N ILE A 1 -46.24 14.89 -15.42
CA ILE A 1 -44.78 14.56 -15.34
C ILE A 1 -44.06 15.90 -15.35
N PRO A 2 -43.22 16.20 -14.34
CA PRO A 2 -42.44 17.44 -14.31
C PRO A 2 -41.39 17.43 -15.42
N VAL A 3 -41.15 18.61 -16.00
CA VAL A 3 -40.08 18.86 -16.97
C VAL A 3 -39.01 19.71 -16.28
N CYS A 4 -37.80 19.21 -16.22
CA CYS A 4 -36.67 19.85 -15.56
C CYS A 4 -35.54 20.07 -16.56
N SER A 5 -34.79 21.17 -16.41
CA SER A 5 -33.57 21.40 -17.18
C SER A 5 -32.38 20.76 -16.52
N HIS A 6 -31.43 20.22 -17.30
CA HIS A 6 -30.19 19.65 -16.78
C HIS A 6 -29.07 19.71 -17.81
N GLU A 7 -27.83 19.98 -17.35
CA GLU A 7 -26.66 20.16 -18.23
C GLU A 7 -26.31 18.92 -19.06
N LEU A 8 -26.62 17.73 -18.54
CA LEU A 8 -26.38 16.45 -19.23
C LEU A 8 -27.47 16.11 -20.27
N ALA A 9 -28.52 16.93 -20.40
CA ALA A 9 -29.51 16.78 -21.45
C ALA A 9 -29.00 17.47 -22.70
N ASP A 10 -28.52 16.67 -23.67
CA ASP A 10 -27.97 17.18 -24.93
C ASP A 10 -29.08 17.65 -25.87
N PRO A 11 -29.21 18.96 -26.16
CA PRO A 11 -30.25 19.49 -27.02
C PRO A 11 -30.11 19.07 -28.49
N GLU A 12 -28.93 18.63 -28.91
CA GLU A 12 -28.66 18.16 -30.27
C GLU A 12 -29.01 16.69 -30.46
N LYS A 13 -29.33 15.96 -29.38
CA LYS A 13 -29.63 14.54 -29.42
C LYS A 13 -31.13 14.27 -29.51
N GLY A 14 -31.59 13.81 -30.66
CA GLY A 14 -33.02 13.49 -30.91
C GLY A 14 -33.88 14.71 -30.85
N THR A 15 -34.82 14.79 -29.90
CA THR A 15 -35.70 15.94 -29.67
C THR A 15 -35.17 16.94 -28.67
N GLY A 16 -34.00 16.69 -28.09
CA GLY A 16 -33.46 17.47 -26.95
C GLY A 16 -34.18 17.17 -25.62
N ILE A 17 -35.14 16.25 -25.60
CA ILE A 17 -35.92 15.88 -24.42
C ILE A 17 -35.58 14.44 -24.04
N ALA A 18 -35.05 14.23 -22.83
CA ALA A 18 -34.83 12.90 -22.26
C ALA A 18 -35.96 12.54 -21.29
N MET A 19 -36.48 11.33 -21.38
CA MET A 19 -37.48 10.80 -20.45
C MET A 19 -36.79 9.84 -19.46
N VAL A 20 -36.75 10.21 -18.19
CA VAL A 20 -36.21 9.36 -17.11
C VAL A 20 -37.34 8.48 -16.57
N CYS A 21 -37.43 7.24 -17.03
CA CYS A 21 -38.44 6.30 -16.58
C CYS A 21 -37.86 5.06 -15.88
N THR A 22 -36.53 4.92 -15.84
CA THR A 22 -35.82 3.82 -15.17
C THR A 22 -34.38 4.28 -14.91
N PHE A 23 -33.65 3.53 -14.09
CA PHE A 23 -32.21 3.69 -13.93
C PHE A 23 -31.49 2.85 -15.01
N GLY A 24 -31.60 3.23 -16.27
CA GLY A 24 -31.02 2.50 -17.40
C GLY A 24 -29.49 2.62 -17.46
N ASP A 25 -28.96 3.76 -17.01
CA ASP A 25 -27.52 4.02 -16.94
C ASP A 25 -27.14 4.95 -15.76
N THR A 26 -25.87 5.33 -15.68
CA THR A 26 -25.37 6.23 -14.64
C THR A 26 -25.90 7.66 -14.77
N THR A 27 -26.29 8.09 -15.96
CA THR A 27 -26.87 9.42 -16.21
C THR A 27 -28.24 9.54 -15.56
N ASP A 28 -29.09 8.52 -15.69
CA ASP A 28 -30.39 8.46 -15.02
C ASP A 28 -30.24 8.58 -13.50
N VAL A 29 -29.24 7.91 -12.91
CA VAL A 29 -28.95 7.99 -11.49
C VAL A 29 -28.49 9.38 -11.08
N THR A 30 -27.71 10.06 -11.92
CA THR A 30 -27.27 11.44 -11.69
C THR A 30 -28.48 12.38 -11.69
N TRP A 31 -29.31 12.35 -12.71
CA TRP A 31 -30.54 13.14 -12.80
C TRP A 31 -31.46 12.92 -11.61
N TRP A 32 -31.68 11.65 -11.24
CA TRP A 32 -32.49 11.34 -10.08
C TRP A 32 -31.98 12.01 -8.80
N ARG A 33 -30.67 11.96 -8.57
CA ARG A 33 -30.04 12.53 -7.37
C ARG A 33 -30.06 14.07 -7.37
N GLU A 34 -29.64 14.68 -8.47
CA GLU A 34 -29.50 16.14 -8.57
C GLU A 34 -30.84 16.85 -8.62
N LEU A 35 -31.82 16.27 -9.29
CA LEU A 35 -33.17 16.81 -9.38
C LEU A 35 -34.10 16.33 -8.27
N ASN A 36 -33.59 15.51 -7.33
CA ASN A 36 -34.37 14.93 -6.23
C ASN A 36 -35.68 14.28 -6.69
N LEU A 37 -35.60 13.48 -7.76
CA LEU A 37 -36.79 12.86 -8.36
C LEU A 37 -37.33 11.75 -7.45
N PRO A 38 -38.67 11.53 -7.39
CA PRO A 38 -39.24 10.43 -6.60
C PRO A 38 -38.87 9.07 -7.17
N VAL A 39 -38.67 8.09 -6.31
CA VAL A 39 -38.43 6.69 -6.69
C VAL A 39 -39.73 5.91 -6.63
N ARG A 40 -40.08 5.22 -7.73
CA ARG A 40 -41.15 4.25 -7.78
C ARG A 40 -40.55 2.86 -7.98
N ALA A 41 -40.21 2.19 -6.88
CA ALA A 41 -39.68 0.84 -6.95
C ALA A 41 -40.77 -0.16 -7.28
N VAL A 42 -40.62 -0.89 -8.37
CA VAL A 42 -41.57 -1.93 -8.80
C VAL A 42 -40.95 -3.32 -8.89
N VAL A 43 -39.64 -3.43 -8.63
CA VAL A 43 -38.92 -4.71 -8.67
C VAL A 43 -38.31 -4.95 -7.29
N ASN A 44 -38.63 -6.10 -6.70
CA ASN A 44 -38.04 -6.50 -5.41
C ASN A 44 -36.65 -7.15 -5.57
N ARG A 45 -36.02 -7.49 -4.44
CA ARG A 45 -34.67 -8.07 -4.40
C ARG A 45 -34.53 -9.42 -5.12
N ASN A 46 -35.63 -10.15 -5.32
CA ASN A 46 -35.61 -11.42 -6.07
C ASN A 46 -35.87 -11.24 -7.58
N GLY A 47 -35.90 -10.00 -8.07
CA GLY A 47 -36.06 -9.67 -9.49
C GLY A 47 -37.49 -9.82 -10.01
N ARG A 48 -38.50 -9.78 -9.12
CA ARG A 48 -39.91 -9.88 -9.48
C ARG A 48 -40.64 -8.57 -9.24
N ILE A 49 -41.69 -8.33 -10.01
CA ILE A 49 -42.60 -7.19 -9.82
C ILE A 49 -43.30 -7.33 -8.46
N ILE A 50 -43.30 -6.27 -7.66
CA ILE A 50 -43.92 -6.20 -6.32
C ILE A 50 -45.47 -6.29 -6.43
N GLU A 51 -46.10 -6.72 -5.33
CA GLU A 51 -47.56 -6.89 -5.29
C GLU A 51 -48.29 -5.56 -5.23
N SER A 52 -47.84 -4.65 -4.42
CA SER A 52 -48.42 -3.32 -4.26
C SER A 52 -48.13 -2.43 -5.48
N PRO A 53 -49.13 -1.86 -6.14
CA PRO A 53 -48.91 -0.91 -7.23
C PRO A 53 -48.22 0.37 -6.67
N PRO A 54 -47.31 0.96 -7.45
CA PRO A 54 -46.69 2.22 -7.03
C PRO A 54 -47.70 3.37 -7.07
N GLU A 55 -47.44 4.41 -6.29
CA GLU A 55 -48.24 5.64 -6.28
C GLU A 55 -48.45 6.20 -7.69
N GLY A 56 -49.68 6.62 -7.98
CA GLY A 56 -50.10 7.14 -9.28
C GLY A 56 -50.71 6.11 -10.23
N ILE A 57 -50.85 4.83 -9.82
CA ILE A 57 -51.68 3.83 -10.51
C ILE A 57 -53.03 3.70 -9.75
N GLU A 58 -54.00 4.55 -10.12
CA GLU A 58 -55.26 4.68 -9.37
C GLU A 58 -56.50 4.26 -10.19
N THR A 59 -56.37 4.18 -11.50
CA THR A 59 -57.51 3.79 -12.39
C THR A 59 -57.76 2.28 -12.32
N ALA A 60 -59.02 1.86 -12.42
CA ALA A 60 -59.40 0.45 -12.44
C ALA A 60 -58.64 -0.32 -13.53
N TYR A 61 -58.47 0.25 -14.71
CA TYR A 61 -57.66 -0.34 -15.80
C TYR A 61 -56.18 -0.44 -15.43
N GLY A 62 -55.60 0.59 -14.83
CA GLY A 62 -54.20 0.61 -14.38
C GLY A 62 -53.94 -0.44 -13.32
N LEU A 63 -54.80 -0.54 -12.32
CA LEU A 63 -54.73 -1.55 -11.26
C LEU A 63 -54.85 -2.98 -11.80
N SER A 64 -55.82 -3.21 -12.72
CA SER A 64 -55.98 -4.52 -13.39
C SER A 64 -54.75 -4.89 -14.23
N SER A 65 -54.21 -3.91 -14.98
CA SER A 65 -53.02 -4.11 -15.80
C SER A 65 -51.78 -4.39 -14.94
N TYR A 66 -51.63 -3.68 -13.83
CA TYR A 66 -50.53 -3.92 -12.90
C TYR A 66 -50.64 -5.32 -12.25
N GLY A 67 -51.83 -5.72 -11.86
CA GLY A 67 -52.07 -7.06 -11.31
C GLY A 67 -51.62 -8.20 -12.24
N ARG A 68 -51.70 -8.01 -13.57
CA ARG A 68 -51.16 -8.98 -14.54
C ARG A 68 -49.65 -9.07 -14.54
N LEU A 69 -48.94 -8.02 -14.07
CA LEU A 69 -47.47 -7.97 -14.00
C LEU A 69 -46.93 -8.51 -12.68
N THR A 70 -47.72 -8.44 -11.62
CA THR A 70 -47.36 -8.82 -10.25
C THR A 70 -46.74 -10.22 -10.18
N GLY A 71 -45.64 -10.36 -9.42
CA GLY A 71 -44.91 -11.61 -9.21
C GLY A 71 -44.13 -12.13 -10.42
N LYS A 72 -44.27 -11.51 -11.58
CA LYS A 72 -43.52 -11.91 -12.80
C LYS A 72 -42.08 -11.42 -12.71
N THR A 73 -41.16 -12.18 -13.31
CA THR A 73 -39.80 -11.71 -13.58
C THR A 73 -39.84 -10.59 -14.61
N ILE A 74 -38.83 -9.70 -14.62
CA ILE A 74 -38.73 -8.60 -15.59
C ILE A 74 -38.84 -9.11 -17.03
N PHE A 75 -38.24 -10.26 -17.34
CA PHE A 75 -38.37 -10.89 -18.68
C PHE A 75 -39.83 -11.25 -19.02
N SER A 76 -40.54 -11.85 -18.08
CA SER A 76 -41.95 -12.22 -18.29
C SER A 76 -42.86 -10.99 -18.28
N ALA A 77 -42.58 -10.00 -17.43
CA ALA A 77 -43.33 -8.75 -17.37
C ALA A 77 -43.21 -7.93 -18.66
N LYS A 78 -42.02 -7.89 -19.29
CA LYS A 78 -41.83 -7.25 -20.60
C LYS A 78 -42.71 -7.83 -21.70
N LYS A 79 -42.92 -9.15 -21.71
CA LYS A 79 -43.85 -9.80 -22.67
C LYS A 79 -45.29 -9.45 -22.38
N GLU A 80 -45.67 -9.50 -21.11
CA GLU A 80 -47.03 -9.20 -20.68
C GLU A 80 -47.44 -7.76 -20.95
N ILE A 81 -46.52 -6.77 -20.70
CA ILE A 81 -46.83 -5.37 -20.96
C ILE A 81 -47.04 -5.08 -22.45
N VAL A 82 -46.36 -5.80 -23.33
CA VAL A 82 -46.59 -5.69 -24.79
C VAL A 82 -47.99 -6.12 -25.15
N GLU A 83 -48.48 -7.22 -24.57
CA GLU A 83 -49.88 -7.70 -24.82
C GLU A 83 -50.90 -6.69 -24.25
N ILE A 84 -50.70 -6.18 -23.04
CA ILE A 84 -51.55 -5.14 -22.45
C ILE A 84 -51.62 -3.89 -23.35
N LEU A 85 -50.49 -3.46 -23.89
CA LEU A 85 -50.40 -2.30 -24.76
C LEU A 85 -51.06 -2.56 -26.14
N LYS A 86 -51.03 -3.78 -26.67
CA LYS A 86 -51.74 -4.18 -27.86
C LYS A 86 -53.26 -4.18 -27.62
N GLU A 87 -53.71 -4.80 -26.55
CA GLU A 87 -55.11 -4.87 -26.15
C GLU A 87 -55.75 -3.47 -25.96
N SER A 88 -55.01 -2.54 -25.41
CA SER A 88 -55.44 -1.15 -25.21
C SER A 88 -55.36 -0.28 -26.47
N GLY A 89 -54.72 -0.75 -27.54
CA GLY A 89 -54.46 0.03 -28.74
C GLY A 89 -53.36 1.10 -28.55
N ALA A 90 -52.63 1.08 -27.41
CA ALA A 90 -51.59 2.04 -27.13
C ALA A 90 -50.25 1.72 -27.81
N LEU A 91 -50.08 0.47 -28.29
CA LEU A 91 -48.88 0.06 -29.02
C LEU A 91 -49.01 0.42 -30.50
N ILE A 92 -48.18 1.30 -31.00
CA ILE A 92 -48.11 1.66 -32.41
C ILE A 92 -46.95 0.90 -33.06
N GLY A 93 -47.26 -0.03 -33.98
CA GLY A 93 -46.26 -0.86 -34.64
C GLY A 93 -45.84 -2.08 -33.82
N GLU A 94 -44.74 -2.73 -34.20
CA GLU A 94 -44.22 -3.91 -33.53
C GLU A 94 -42.99 -3.59 -32.68
N PRO A 95 -42.80 -4.27 -31.53
CA PRO A 95 -41.59 -4.12 -30.73
C PRO A 95 -40.34 -4.44 -31.54
N ARG A 96 -39.33 -3.57 -31.47
CA ARG A 96 -38.04 -3.80 -32.14
C ARG A 96 -36.99 -4.26 -31.11
N PRO A 97 -36.22 -5.32 -31.38
CA PRO A 97 -35.13 -5.71 -30.51
C PRO A 97 -34.03 -4.64 -30.53
N ILE A 98 -33.58 -4.28 -29.34
CA ILE A 98 -32.43 -3.41 -29.15
C ILE A 98 -31.34 -4.17 -28.38
N SER A 99 -30.09 -3.82 -28.61
CA SER A 99 -28.94 -4.37 -27.86
C SER A 99 -28.21 -3.23 -27.15
N HIS A 100 -27.96 -3.41 -25.87
CA HIS A 100 -27.13 -2.50 -25.08
C HIS A 100 -26.31 -3.28 -24.08
N SER A 101 -25.18 -2.71 -23.65
CA SER A 101 -24.29 -3.34 -22.68
C SER A 101 -24.93 -3.32 -21.30
N VAL A 102 -25.00 -4.48 -20.65
CA VAL A 102 -25.46 -4.63 -19.25
C VAL A 102 -24.38 -5.31 -18.43
N LYS A 103 -24.36 -5.06 -17.12
CA LYS A 103 -23.47 -5.76 -16.19
C LYS A 103 -24.02 -7.16 -15.92
N PHE A 104 -23.13 -8.14 -15.88
CA PHE A 104 -23.44 -9.51 -15.52
C PHE A 104 -22.95 -9.84 -14.12
N PHE A 105 -23.56 -10.84 -13.50
CA PHE A 105 -23.06 -11.41 -12.26
C PHE A 105 -21.64 -11.97 -12.46
N GLU A 106 -20.72 -11.62 -11.58
CA GLU A 106 -19.29 -11.93 -11.71
C GLU A 106 -18.99 -13.43 -11.90
N LYS A 107 -19.79 -14.30 -11.31
CA LYS A 107 -19.64 -15.77 -11.35
C LYS A 107 -20.74 -16.47 -12.14
N GLY A 108 -21.38 -15.78 -13.06
CA GLY A 108 -22.49 -16.33 -13.85
C GLY A 108 -22.74 -15.58 -15.14
N ASP A 109 -23.68 -16.08 -15.92
CA ASP A 109 -24.07 -15.62 -17.25
C ASP A 109 -25.41 -14.86 -17.28
N LYS A 110 -25.92 -14.45 -16.09
CA LYS A 110 -27.19 -13.72 -15.99
C LYS A 110 -26.93 -12.22 -15.85
N PRO A 111 -27.67 -11.37 -16.59
CA PRO A 111 -27.60 -9.93 -16.42
C PRO A 111 -28.09 -9.51 -15.03
N LEU A 112 -27.49 -8.46 -14.49
CA LEU A 112 -27.92 -7.84 -13.24
C LEU A 112 -29.09 -6.90 -13.49
N GLU A 113 -30.04 -6.91 -12.57
CA GLU A 113 -31.13 -5.93 -12.51
C GLU A 113 -30.82 -4.84 -11.49
N ILE A 114 -31.30 -3.62 -11.74
CA ILE A 114 -31.19 -2.52 -10.80
C ILE A 114 -32.42 -2.55 -9.90
N VAL A 115 -32.19 -2.72 -8.60
CA VAL A 115 -33.24 -2.74 -7.58
C VAL A 115 -32.97 -1.68 -6.52
N THR A 116 -34.05 -1.13 -5.94
CA THR A 116 -33.98 -0.23 -4.80
C THR A 116 -33.90 -1.03 -3.52
N SER A 117 -33.00 -0.68 -2.63
CA SER A 117 -32.90 -1.26 -1.30
C SER A 117 -32.46 -0.21 -0.29
N ARG A 118 -32.88 -0.36 0.96
CA ARG A 118 -32.36 0.44 2.05
C ARG A 118 -30.94 0.00 2.36
N GLN A 119 -30.07 0.97 2.63
CA GLN A 119 -28.66 0.74 2.88
C GLN A 119 -28.14 1.70 3.94
N TRP A 120 -27.09 1.30 4.63
CA TRP A 120 -26.37 2.15 5.56
C TRP A 120 -25.22 2.86 4.87
N TYR A 121 -25.06 4.16 5.17
CA TYR A 121 -24.03 5.02 4.60
C TYR A 121 -23.30 5.77 5.71
N ILE A 122 -21.99 5.94 5.53
CA ILE A 122 -21.18 6.90 6.27
C ILE A 122 -20.98 8.13 5.39
N LYS A 123 -21.18 9.33 5.94
CA LYS A 123 -20.85 10.58 5.26
C LYS A 123 -19.36 10.62 4.96
N ASN A 124 -18.98 10.89 3.72
CA ASN A 124 -17.59 10.86 3.26
C ASN A 124 -17.21 12.07 2.39
N GLY A 125 -18.03 13.12 2.39
CA GLY A 125 -17.83 14.30 1.55
C GLY A 125 -18.37 14.18 0.13
N GLY A 126 -18.99 13.04 -0.25
CA GLY A 126 -19.55 12.89 -1.59
C GLY A 126 -20.80 13.74 -1.86
N ARG A 127 -21.52 14.12 -0.79
CA ARG A 127 -22.69 15.01 -0.83
C ARG A 127 -22.47 16.30 -0.05
N ASP A 128 -21.53 16.33 0.85
CA ASP A 128 -21.20 17.46 1.73
C ASP A 128 -19.87 18.07 1.28
N ARG A 129 -19.94 19.24 0.62
CA ARG A 129 -18.76 19.94 0.13
C ARG A 129 -17.86 20.48 1.24
N THR A 130 -18.41 20.76 2.41
CA THR A 130 -17.63 21.17 3.58
C THR A 130 -16.77 20.01 4.07
N LEU A 131 -17.38 18.86 4.29
CA LEU A 131 -16.65 17.63 4.67
C LEU A 131 -15.64 17.22 3.59
N ASN A 132 -15.99 17.34 2.30
CA ASN A 132 -15.08 17.09 1.18
C ASN A 132 -13.79 17.92 1.31
N SER A 133 -13.92 19.24 1.50
CA SER A 133 -12.78 20.14 1.68
C SER A 133 -11.95 19.81 2.94
N GLN A 134 -12.61 19.46 4.03
CA GLN A 134 -11.93 19.04 5.26
C GLN A 134 -11.12 17.77 5.07
N LEU A 135 -11.64 16.78 4.34
CA LEU A 135 -10.91 15.54 4.05
C LEU A 135 -9.71 15.76 3.12
N ILE A 136 -9.82 16.68 2.15
CA ILE A 136 -8.66 17.11 1.35
C ILE A 136 -7.60 17.74 2.26
N GLU A 137 -8.01 18.59 3.21
CA GLU A 137 -7.10 19.23 4.15
C GLU A 137 -6.43 18.19 5.08
N ARG A 138 -7.12 17.14 5.51
CA ARG A 138 -6.48 16.01 6.22
C ARG A 138 -5.38 15.36 5.37
N GLY A 139 -5.60 15.21 4.07
CA GLY A 139 -4.58 14.74 3.14
C GLY A 139 -3.38 15.68 3.02
N ASN A 140 -3.58 17.01 3.18
CA ASN A 140 -2.51 18.01 3.19
C ASN A 140 -1.65 17.95 4.44
N GLN A 141 -2.22 17.53 5.58
CA GLN A 141 -1.53 17.40 6.85
C GLN A 141 -0.62 16.16 6.92
N MET A 142 -0.79 15.21 6.01
CA MET A 142 0.03 14.01 5.92
C MET A 142 1.21 14.22 4.97
N ASN A 143 2.37 13.63 5.29
CA ASN A 143 3.50 13.52 4.38
C ASN A 143 3.30 12.31 3.46
N TRP A 144 3.57 12.48 2.16
CA TRP A 144 3.35 11.46 1.15
C TRP A 144 4.67 11.00 0.52
N TYR A 145 4.93 9.71 0.54
CA TYR A 145 6.13 9.09 -0.04
C TYR A 145 5.73 8.01 -1.05
N PRO A 146 5.91 8.28 -2.36
CA PRO A 146 6.35 9.54 -2.96
C PRO A 146 5.25 10.61 -2.98
N SER A 147 5.65 11.89 -3.01
CA SER A 147 4.75 13.05 -2.86
C SER A 147 3.62 13.12 -3.90
N TYR A 148 3.86 12.66 -5.12
CA TYR A 148 2.87 12.69 -6.21
C TYR A 148 1.64 11.78 -5.95
N MET A 149 1.73 10.82 -5.04
CA MET A 149 0.62 9.93 -4.69
C MET A 149 -0.53 10.67 -3.98
N LYS A 150 -0.27 11.83 -3.37
CA LYS A 150 -1.30 12.72 -2.83
C LYS A 150 -2.34 13.10 -3.88
N THR A 151 -1.93 13.31 -5.13
CA THR A 151 -2.85 13.65 -6.22
C THR A 151 -3.91 12.57 -6.43
N ARG A 152 -3.58 11.28 -6.26
CA ARG A 152 -4.56 10.18 -6.36
C ARG A 152 -5.62 10.26 -5.26
N TYR A 153 -5.23 10.65 -4.05
CA TYR A 153 -6.14 10.85 -2.94
C TYR A 153 -7.07 12.04 -3.18
N SER A 154 -6.53 13.19 -3.55
CA SER A 154 -7.32 14.40 -3.82
C SER A 154 -8.30 14.19 -4.98
N ASN A 155 -7.84 13.64 -6.11
CA ASN A 155 -8.71 13.35 -7.26
C ASN A 155 -9.84 12.35 -6.94
N TRP A 156 -9.59 11.42 -6.02
CA TRP A 156 -10.62 10.50 -5.55
C TRP A 156 -11.72 11.24 -4.78
N ILE A 157 -11.35 12.15 -3.88
CA ILE A 157 -12.30 12.94 -3.08
C ILE A 157 -13.09 13.90 -3.96
N ASP A 158 -12.41 14.61 -4.87
CA ASP A 158 -13.06 15.52 -5.82
C ASP A 158 -14.07 14.82 -6.72
N GLY A 159 -13.79 13.57 -7.09
CA GLY A 159 -14.66 12.73 -7.91
C GLY A 159 -15.80 12.03 -7.16
N LEU A 160 -15.91 12.19 -5.84
CA LEU A 160 -17.00 11.58 -5.08
C LEU A 160 -18.35 12.24 -5.42
N ASN A 161 -19.35 11.40 -5.66
CA ASN A 161 -20.71 11.80 -5.97
C ASN A 161 -21.79 11.20 -5.05
N GLY A 162 -21.39 10.57 -3.95
CA GLY A 162 -22.28 9.94 -2.98
C GLY A 162 -21.54 9.52 -1.72
N ASP A 163 -22.31 9.24 -0.67
CA ASP A 163 -21.78 8.78 0.60
C ASP A 163 -21.29 7.34 0.54
N TRP A 164 -20.50 6.93 1.49
CA TRP A 164 -19.88 5.62 1.55
C TRP A 164 -20.89 4.55 1.99
N LEU A 165 -21.30 3.69 1.06
CA LEU A 165 -22.17 2.54 1.28
C LEU A 165 -21.42 1.46 2.09
N ILE A 166 -21.84 1.22 3.34
CA ILE A 166 -21.17 0.30 4.26
C ILE A 166 -21.92 -1.02 4.47
N SER A 167 -23.21 -1.10 4.21
CA SER A 167 -23.98 -2.34 4.41
C SER A 167 -23.75 -3.36 3.30
N ARG A 168 -23.69 -4.63 3.69
CA ARG A 168 -23.50 -5.77 2.78
C ARG A 168 -24.49 -6.87 3.09
N GLN A 169 -25.14 -7.41 2.07
CA GLN A 169 -26.08 -8.52 2.14
C GLN A 169 -25.30 -9.83 2.08
N ARG A 170 -24.64 -10.20 3.17
CA ARG A 170 -23.83 -11.42 3.30
C ARG A 170 -24.12 -12.09 4.63
N PHE A 171 -23.96 -13.41 4.67
CA PHE A 171 -24.18 -14.19 5.87
C PHE A 171 -23.11 -13.96 6.94
N PHE A 172 -21.85 -13.80 6.54
CA PHE A 172 -20.71 -13.70 7.45
C PHE A 172 -20.05 -12.32 7.39
N GLY A 173 -19.84 -11.71 8.54
CA GLY A 173 -19.15 -10.43 8.73
C GLY A 173 -19.48 -9.79 10.07
N ILE A 174 -19.02 -8.57 10.28
CA ILE A 174 -19.34 -7.79 11.48
C ILE A 174 -20.76 -7.23 11.33
N PRO A 175 -21.71 -7.57 12.22
CA PRO A 175 -23.09 -7.09 12.14
C PRO A 175 -23.16 -5.59 12.39
N ILE A 176 -24.20 -4.95 11.85
CA ILE A 176 -24.59 -3.59 12.25
C ILE A 176 -25.46 -3.72 13.49
N PRO A 177 -25.01 -3.27 14.68
CA PRO A 177 -25.59 -3.67 15.96
C PRO A 177 -26.86 -2.86 16.30
N LEU A 178 -27.96 -3.12 15.59
CA LEU A 178 -29.23 -2.44 15.84
C LEU A 178 -30.44 -3.29 15.40
N TRP A 179 -31.61 -2.88 15.87
CA TRP A 179 -32.90 -3.48 15.56
C TRP A 179 -33.89 -2.41 15.10
N TYR A 180 -35.04 -2.86 14.58
CA TYR A 180 -36.17 -2.01 14.22
C TYR A 180 -37.43 -2.49 14.90
N PRO A 181 -38.27 -1.60 15.47
CA PRO A 181 -39.62 -1.95 15.88
C PRO A 181 -40.42 -2.42 14.66
N LEU A 182 -41.34 -3.34 14.88
CA LEU A 182 -42.30 -3.77 13.88
C LEU A 182 -43.67 -3.15 14.19
N ASP A 183 -44.36 -2.70 13.15
CA ASP A 183 -45.73 -2.21 13.23
C ASP A 183 -46.74 -3.35 13.42
N GLU A 184 -48.03 -3.00 13.44
CA GLU A 184 -49.14 -3.99 13.61
C GLU A 184 -49.23 -4.98 12.45
N ASP A 185 -48.67 -4.64 11.30
CA ASP A 185 -48.61 -5.52 10.11
C ASP A 185 -47.31 -6.34 10.05
N GLY A 186 -46.41 -6.16 11.02
CA GLY A 186 -45.11 -6.81 11.07
C GLY A 186 -44.04 -6.18 10.14
N SER A 187 -44.30 -4.97 9.63
CA SER A 187 -43.33 -4.24 8.81
C SER A 187 -42.38 -3.41 9.66
N PRO A 188 -41.05 -3.36 9.34
CA PRO A 188 -40.09 -2.58 10.10
C PRO A 188 -40.31 -1.08 10.00
N ILE A 189 -40.30 -0.39 11.13
CA ILE A 189 -40.35 1.06 11.25
C ILE A 189 -38.92 1.61 11.10
N TRP A 190 -38.51 1.78 9.87
CA TRP A 190 -37.10 2.05 9.49
C TRP A 190 -36.52 3.35 10.02
N ASN A 191 -37.34 4.34 10.33
CA ASN A 191 -36.91 5.65 10.84
C ASN A 191 -36.76 5.70 12.37
N GLU A 192 -37.02 4.58 13.04
CA GLU A 192 -36.95 4.45 14.49
C GLU A 192 -36.03 3.28 14.91
N PRO A 193 -34.76 3.26 14.49
CA PRO A 193 -33.86 2.17 14.86
C PRO A 193 -33.64 2.12 16.38
N ILE A 194 -33.67 0.92 16.93
CA ILE A 194 -33.29 0.66 18.32
C ILE A 194 -31.79 0.46 18.36
N VAL A 195 -31.08 1.43 18.92
CA VAL A 195 -29.61 1.45 18.99
C VAL A 195 -29.17 1.10 20.40
N PRO A 196 -28.28 0.11 20.61
CA PRO A 196 -27.73 -0.21 21.92
C PRO A 196 -26.83 0.91 22.43
N THR A 197 -26.63 0.93 23.74
CA THR A 197 -25.59 1.76 24.34
C THR A 197 -24.22 1.16 24.13
N GLU A 198 -23.16 1.96 24.25
CA GLU A 198 -21.79 1.51 24.10
C GLU A 198 -21.42 0.37 25.06
N GLN A 199 -21.95 0.39 26.28
CA GLN A 199 -21.73 -0.65 27.30
C GLN A 199 -22.39 -1.99 26.96
N GLU A 200 -23.37 -2.00 26.07
CA GLU A 200 -24.06 -3.21 25.62
C GLU A 200 -23.31 -3.92 24.48
N LEU A 201 -22.33 -3.27 23.88
CA LEU A 201 -21.53 -3.85 22.78
C LEU A 201 -20.49 -4.87 23.30
N PRO A 202 -20.15 -5.90 22.54
CA PRO A 202 -20.60 -6.22 21.18
C PRO A 202 -21.99 -6.86 21.14
N ILE A 203 -22.74 -6.63 20.06
CA ILE A 203 -24.08 -7.16 19.84
C ILE A 203 -24.20 -7.79 18.45
N ASP A 204 -24.85 -8.96 18.40
CA ASP A 204 -25.36 -9.56 17.16
C ASP A 204 -26.89 -9.46 17.14
N PRO A 205 -27.47 -8.53 16.36
CA PRO A 205 -28.91 -8.32 16.34
C PRO A 205 -29.69 -9.51 15.76
N SER A 206 -29.04 -10.45 15.09
CA SER A 206 -29.67 -11.66 14.57
C SER A 206 -30.04 -12.67 15.66
N SER A 207 -29.30 -12.66 16.78
CA SER A 207 -29.48 -13.60 17.90
C SER A 207 -29.89 -12.94 19.21
N GLU A 208 -29.52 -11.67 19.42
CA GLU A 208 -29.77 -10.95 20.67
C GLU A 208 -31.04 -10.10 20.61
N THR A 209 -31.60 -9.80 21.79
CA THR A 209 -32.87 -9.09 21.93
C THR A 209 -32.63 -7.67 22.46
N PRO A 210 -33.25 -6.63 21.84
CA PRO A 210 -33.10 -5.26 22.33
C PRO A 210 -33.76 -5.06 23.68
N LYS A 211 -33.24 -4.14 24.47
CA LYS A 211 -33.80 -3.79 25.77
C LYS A 211 -35.25 -3.34 25.65
N GLY A 212 -36.11 -3.88 26.53
CA GLY A 212 -37.52 -3.58 26.54
C GLY A 212 -38.40 -4.55 25.72
N TYR A 213 -37.80 -5.52 25.06
CA TYR A 213 -38.51 -6.58 24.32
C TYR A 213 -38.22 -7.96 24.94
N ASP A 214 -39.10 -8.91 24.64
CA ASP A 214 -38.91 -10.34 24.91
C ASP A 214 -38.49 -11.06 23.64
N ALA A 215 -37.67 -12.12 23.75
CA ALA A 215 -37.17 -12.87 22.58
C ALA A 215 -38.30 -13.48 21.72
N THR A 216 -39.46 -13.75 22.29
CA THR A 216 -40.65 -14.24 21.59
C THR A 216 -41.28 -13.20 20.65
N GLN A 217 -40.97 -11.92 20.84
CA GLN A 217 -41.45 -10.82 20.00
C GLN A 217 -40.64 -10.63 18.72
N ARG A 218 -39.55 -11.39 18.57
CA ARG A 218 -38.72 -11.34 17.34
C ARG A 218 -39.57 -11.71 16.13
N ASP A 219 -39.54 -10.86 15.10
CA ASP A 219 -40.26 -11.01 13.83
C ASP A 219 -41.79 -11.17 13.98
N GLN A 220 -42.35 -10.67 15.09
CA GLN A 220 -43.80 -10.65 15.33
C GLN A 220 -44.34 -9.23 15.18
N PRO A 221 -45.59 -9.05 14.73
CA PRO A 221 -46.27 -7.75 14.74
C PRO A 221 -46.19 -7.07 16.12
N GLY A 222 -45.84 -5.78 16.14
CA GLY A 222 -45.61 -5.04 17.37
C GLY A 222 -44.35 -5.43 18.14
N GLY A 223 -43.52 -6.30 17.61
CA GLY A 223 -42.24 -6.73 18.17
C GLY A 223 -41.06 -6.00 17.53
N PHE A 224 -40.01 -6.75 17.24
CA PHE A 224 -38.78 -6.20 16.64
C PHE A 224 -38.15 -7.14 15.63
N ALA A 225 -37.37 -6.57 14.70
CA ALA A 225 -36.48 -7.31 13.79
C ALA A 225 -35.05 -6.79 13.87
N GLY A 226 -34.05 -7.68 13.82
CA GLY A 226 -32.64 -7.32 13.75
C GLY A 226 -32.25 -6.78 12.38
N GLU A 227 -31.25 -5.90 12.33
CA GLU A 227 -30.64 -5.48 11.08
C GLU A 227 -29.98 -6.70 10.40
N PRO A 228 -30.41 -7.09 9.18
CA PRO A 228 -29.90 -8.29 8.51
C PRO A 228 -28.56 -8.07 7.81
N ASP A 229 -28.17 -6.85 7.56
CA ASP A 229 -26.95 -6.51 6.83
C ASP A 229 -25.73 -6.49 7.77
N ILE A 230 -24.59 -6.78 7.20
CA ILE A 230 -23.30 -6.70 7.87
C ILE A 230 -22.48 -5.52 7.34
N MET A 231 -21.44 -5.11 8.07
CA MET A 231 -20.56 -4.03 7.65
C MET A 231 -19.62 -4.47 6.52
N ASP A 232 -19.36 -3.54 5.61
CA ASP A 232 -18.25 -3.62 4.67
C ASP A 232 -16.93 -3.83 5.41
N THR A 233 -16.08 -4.70 4.89
CA THR A 233 -14.75 -4.96 5.46
C THR A 233 -13.89 -3.69 5.57
N TRP A 234 -14.07 -2.73 4.64
CA TRP A 234 -13.37 -1.45 4.72
C TRP A 234 -13.90 -0.56 5.85
N ALA A 235 -15.16 -0.70 6.26
CA ALA A 235 -15.69 0.01 7.43
C ALA A 235 -15.02 -0.46 8.71
N THR A 236 -14.83 -1.77 8.89
CA THR A 236 -14.13 -2.33 10.04
C THR A 236 -12.63 -2.05 9.98
N SER A 237 -12.00 -2.22 8.81
CA SER A 237 -10.57 -1.97 8.60
C SER A 237 -10.19 -0.49 8.77
N SER A 238 -11.13 0.43 8.60
CA SER A 238 -10.90 1.87 8.76
C SER A 238 -10.56 2.28 10.19
N LEU A 239 -10.84 1.45 11.18
CA LEU A 239 -10.50 1.67 12.59
C LEU A 239 -9.15 1.04 13.00
N THR A 240 -8.42 0.45 12.07
CA THR A 240 -7.14 -0.23 12.37
C THR A 240 -6.16 0.64 13.17
N PRO A 241 -5.95 1.94 12.87
CA PRO A 241 -5.06 2.77 13.67
C PRO A 241 -5.52 2.90 15.12
N GLN A 242 -6.79 3.16 15.35
CA GLN A 242 -7.35 3.30 16.69
C GLN A 242 -7.24 1.98 17.48
N ILE A 243 -7.57 0.85 16.85
CA ILE A 243 -7.51 -0.48 17.47
C ILE A 243 -6.08 -0.83 17.89
N VAL A 244 -5.11 -0.65 16.99
CA VAL A 244 -3.70 -0.97 17.25
C VAL A 244 -3.11 -0.06 18.32
N CYS A 245 -3.56 1.19 18.39
CA CYS A 245 -3.12 2.15 19.40
C CYS A 245 -3.85 2.02 20.75
N GLY A 246 -4.78 1.06 20.90
CA GLY A 246 -5.43 0.77 22.18
C GLY A 246 -6.66 1.63 22.49
N TRP A 247 -7.33 2.21 21.49
CA TRP A 247 -8.52 3.04 21.66
C TRP A 247 -9.61 2.34 22.50
N GLY A 248 -10.03 3.00 23.57
CA GLY A 248 -11.04 2.48 24.51
C GLY A 248 -10.56 1.31 25.39
N ALA A 249 -9.29 0.88 25.28
CA ALA A 249 -8.72 -0.21 26.07
C ALA A 249 -7.47 0.21 26.87
N ASP A 250 -6.64 1.13 26.33
CA ASP A 250 -5.41 1.62 26.95
C ASP A 250 -5.21 3.11 26.58
N ASP A 251 -5.67 4.00 27.42
CA ASP A 251 -5.62 5.45 27.17
C ASP A 251 -4.19 5.99 27.12
N ASP A 252 -3.25 5.43 27.88
CA ASP A 252 -1.83 5.83 27.85
C ASP A 252 -1.18 5.44 26.53
N LEU A 253 -1.39 4.21 26.06
CA LEU A 253 -0.90 3.77 24.77
C LEU A 253 -1.50 4.61 23.64
N PHE A 254 -2.82 4.83 23.67
CA PHE A 254 -3.51 5.62 22.66
C PHE A 254 -2.96 7.05 22.57
N ALA A 255 -2.82 7.72 23.69
CA ALA A 255 -2.31 9.10 23.75
C ALA A 255 -0.86 9.22 23.21
N ARG A 256 -0.04 8.18 23.38
CA ARG A 256 1.35 8.18 22.90
C ARG A 256 1.52 7.76 21.43
N THR A 257 0.59 7.00 20.87
CA THR A 257 0.78 6.33 19.58
C THR A 257 -0.23 6.73 18.50
N PHE A 258 -1.32 7.40 18.87
CA PHE A 258 -2.30 7.93 17.91
C PHE A 258 -2.26 9.46 17.88
N PRO A 259 -2.19 10.11 16.68
CA PRO A 259 -2.03 9.53 15.34
C PRO A 259 -0.73 8.75 15.16
N MET A 260 -0.77 7.68 14.34
CA MET A 260 0.41 6.85 14.06
C MET A 260 1.51 7.64 13.34
N ASP A 261 2.75 7.16 13.43
CA ASP A 261 3.87 7.83 12.74
C ASP A 261 3.94 7.46 11.25
N LEU A 262 3.69 6.19 10.90
CA LEU A 262 3.89 5.69 9.56
C LEU A 262 2.79 4.71 9.13
N ARG A 263 2.32 4.87 7.89
CA ARG A 263 1.42 3.94 7.23
C ARG A 263 1.97 3.45 5.89
N PRO A 264 2.61 2.27 5.84
CA PRO A 264 2.97 1.63 4.57
C PRO A 264 1.74 0.92 3.96
N GLN A 265 1.53 1.11 2.66
CA GLN A 265 0.47 0.43 1.89
C GLN A 265 0.71 0.49 0.38
N GLY A 266 0.00 -0.38 -0.36
CA GLY A 266 -0.08 -0.29 -1.82
C GLY A 266 -0.92 0.91 -2.29
N HIS A 267 -0.58 1.46 -3.43
CA HIS A 267 -1.30 2.61 -4.01
C HIS A 267 -2.73 2.27 -4.48
N ASP A 268 -3.04 1.01 -4.67
CA ASP A 268 -4.35 0.55 -5.14
C ASP A 268 -5.44 0.65 -4.05
N ILE A 269 -5.06 0.71 -2.78
CA ILE A 269 -5.99 0.86 -1.66
C ILE A 269 -6.06 2.29 -1.10
N ILE A 270 -5.52 3.29 -1.81
CA ILE A 270 -5.72 4.71 -1.46
C ILE A 270 -7.22 5.06 -1.42
N ARG A 271 -7.97 4.59 -2.42
CA ARG A 271 -9.40 4.87 -2.57
C ARG A 271 -10.30 4.15 -1.57
N THR A 272 -9.80 3.09 -0.97
CA THR A 272 -10.52 2.25 -0.03
C THR A 272 -9.96 2.44 1.38
N TRP A 273 -8.93 1.71 1.76
CA TRP A 273 -8.42 1.68 3.13
C TRP A 273 -7.87 3.02 3.62
N LEU A 274 -7.02 3.71 2.84
CA LEU A 274 -6.47 5.00 3.27
C LEU A 274 -7.58 6.04 3.42
N PHE A 275 -8.44 6.18 2.40
CA PHE A 275 -9.51 7.14 2.40
C PHE A 275 -10.53 6.87 3.52
N SER A 276 -11.01 5.62 3.66
CA SER A 276 -11.97 5.28 4.71
C SER A 276 -11.39 5.44 6.12
N THR A 277 -10.10 5.15 6.31
CA THR A 277 -9.42 5.41 7.59
C THR A 277 -9.33 6.91 7.88
N THR A 278 -9.04 7.73 6.87
CA THR A 278 -9.01 9.20 7.03
C THR A 278 -10.39 9.75 7.37
N VAL A 279 -11.46 9.26 6.71
CA VAL A 279 -12.85 9.61 7.04
C VAL A 279 -13.16 9.29 8.50
N ARG A 280 -12.86 8.07 8.96
CA ARG A 280 -13.14 7.65 10.32
C ARG A 280 -12.35 8.44 11.35
N SER A 281 -11.06 8.63 11.13
CA SER A 281 -10.20 9.42 12.02
C SER A 281 -10.66 10.88 12.13
N HIS A 282 -11.07 11.47 11.00
CA HIS A 282 -11.62 12.82 10.98
C HIS A 282 -12.94 12.93 11.77
N LEU A 283 -13.87 11.99 11.53
CA LEU A 283 -15.18 12.04 12.19
C LEU A 283 -15.13 11.72 13.69
N GLU A 284 -14.23 10.82 14.12
CA GLU A 284 -14.13 10.40 15.53
C GLU A 284 -13.23 11.31 16.36
N SER A 285 -12.11 11.78 15.79
CA SER A 285 -11.05 12.42 16.56
C SER A 285 -10.61 13.78 15.99
N ASP A 286 -11.17 14.21 14.85
CA ASP A 286 -10.81 15.43 14.13
C ASP A 286 -9.30 15.59 13.84
N VAL A 287 -8.60 14.47 13.56
CA VAL A 287 -7.17 14.43 13.21
C VAL A 287 -6.91 13.55 11.99
N ALA A 288 -5.74 13.70 11.37
CA ALA A 288 -5.23 12.73 10.40
C ALA A 288 -4.84 11.42 11.14
N PRO A 289 -5.06 10.23 10.54
CA PRO A 289 -4.80 8.95 11.23
C PRO A 289 -3.31 8.64 11.43
N TRP A 290 -2.43 9.26 10.67
CA TRP A 290 -0.96 9.10 10.71
C TRP A 290 -0.25 10.32 10.14
N LYS A 291 1.04 10.44 10.43
CA LYS A 291 1.89 11.53 9.94
C LYS A 291 2.42 11.27 8.53
N ASN A 292 2.84 10.02 8.24
CA ASN A 292 3.54 9.65 7.02
C ASN A 292 2.82 8.51 6.28
N CYS A 293 2.61 8.67 4.97
CA CYS A 293 2.07 7.65 4.07
C CYS A 293 3.18 7.13 3.16
N ALA A 294 3.63 5.89 3.35
CA ALA A 294 4.59 5.25 2.46
C ALA A 294 3.85 4.36 1.45
N LEU A 295 3.87 4.75 0.18
CA LEU A 295 3.10 4.08 -0.89
C LEU A 295 4.01 3.20 -1.73
N SER A 296 3.62 1.93 -1.92
CA SER A 296 4.27 1.01 -2.86
C SER A 296 3.46 0.86 -4.15
N GLY A 297 4.14 0.45 -5.23
CA GLY A 297 3.50 -0.02 -6.46
C GLY A 297 2.97 -1.45 -6.34
N TRP A 298 2.51 -1.98 -7.45
CA TRP A 298 2.13 -3.39 -7.56
C TRP A 298 3.34 -4.29 -7.76
N ILE A 299 3.22 -5.54 -7.31
CA ILE A 299 4.07 -6.62 -7.79
C ILE A 299 3.43 -7.19 -9.05
N LEU A 300 4.16 -7.14 -10.15
CA LEU A 300 3.74 -7.62 -11.46
C LEU A 300 4.35 -9.00 -11.74
N ASP A 301 3.71 -9.78 -12.60
CA ASP A 301 4.28 -11.03 -13.09
C ASP A 301 5.50 -10.77 -14.02
N PRO A 302 6.22 -11.81 -14.46
CA PRO A 302 7.37 -11.65 -15.37
C PRO A 302 7.04 -10.91 -16.66
N ASP A 303 5.79 -10.99 -17.14
CA ASP A 303 5.29 -10.29 -18.32
C ASP A 303 4.84 -8.84 -18.02
N ARG A 304 5.08 -8.35 -16.80
CA ARG A 304 4.66 -7.04 -16.30
C ARG A 304 3.14 -6.84 -16.24
N LYS A 305 2.38 -7.92 -16.04
CA LYS A 305 0.93 -7.86 -15.84
C LYS A 305 0.59 -7.96 -14.36
N LYS A 306 -0.49 -7.29 -13.95
CA LYS A 306 -0.98 -7.39 -12.57
C LYS A 306 -1.32 -8.85 -12.23
N MET A 307 -0.75 -9.35 -11.14
CA MET A 307 -1.06 -10.67 -10.61
C MET A 307 -2.48 -10.73 -10.07
N SER A 308 -3.21 -11.79 -10.39
CA SER A 308 -4.52 -12.07 -9.80
C SER A 308 -4.80 -13.58 -9.77
N LYS A 309 -5.51 -14.03 -8.72
CA LYS A 309 -5.92 -15.44 -8.59
C LYS A 309 -6.77 -15.91 -9.78
N SER A 310 -7.62 -15.04 -10.32
CA SER A 310 -8.49 -15.36 -11.46
C SER A 310 -7.74 -15.58 -12.76
N LYS A 311 -6.54 -14.99 -12.91
CA LYS A 311 -5.66 -15.17 -14.10
C LYS A 311 -4.67 -16.31 -13.94
N GLY A 312 -4.53 -16.88 -12.74
CA GLY A 312 -3.59 -17.97 -12.46
C GLY A 312 -2.11 -17.58 -12.57
N ASN A 313 -1.77 -16.27 -12.58
CA ASN A 313 -0.40 -15.76 -12.72
C ASN A 313 0.22 -15.31 -11.39
N VAL A 314 -0.30 -15.82 -10.27
CA VAL A 314 0.22 -15.48 -8.94
C VAL A 314 1.44 -16.34 -8.62
N VAL A 315 2.56 -15.70 -8.30
CA VAL A 315 3.75 -16.35 -7.75
C VAL A 315 3.71 -16.22 -6.22
N THR A 316 3.86 -17.35 -5.52
CA THR A 316 3.91 -17.37 -4.06
C THR A 316 5.36 -17.37 -3.57
N PRO A 317 5.66 -16.76 -2.42
CA PRO A 317 7.06 -16.65 -1.95
C PRO A 317 7.65 -17.95 -1.40
N ALA A 318 6.85 -18.96 -1.05
CA ALA A 318 7.35 -20.15 -0.35
C ALA A 318 8.49 -20.86 -1.11
N GLY A 319 8.28 -21.21 -2.37
CA GLY A 319 9.34 -21.86 -3.17
C GLY A 319 10.57 -21.00 -3.39
N LEU A 320 10.40 -19.67 -3.43
CA LEU A 320 11.51 -18.72 -3.59
C LEU A 320 12.36 -18.61 -2.32
N LEU A 321 11.72 -18.68 -1.15
CA LEU A 321 12.42 -18.69 0.13
C LEU A 321 13.28 -19.95 0.28
N ASP A 322 12.77 -21.10 -0.16
CA ASP A 322 13.51 -22.36 -0.14
C ASP A 322 14.69 -22.36 -1.13
N GLU A 323 14.52 -21.80 -2.33
CA GLU A 323 15.54 -21.81 -3.39
C GLU A 323 16.62 -20.75 -3.17
N TYR A 324 16.23 -19.50 -2.87
CA TYR A 324 17.15 -18.35 -2.84
C TYR A 324 17.54 -17.93 -1.43
N GLY A 325 16.73 -18.27 -0.42
CA GLY A 325 16.89 -17.83 0.96
C GLY A 325 16.20 -16.48 1.22
N SER A 326 15.90 -16.22 2.50
CA SER A 326 15.11 -15.07 2.93
C SER A 326 15.77 -13.73 2.57
N ASP A 327 17.07 -13.57 2.79
CA ASP A 327 17.80 -12.33 2.46
C ASP A 327 17.75 -12.00 0.97
N ALA A 328 17.85 -13.01 0.10
CA ALA A 328 17.79 -12.80 -1.34
C ALA A 328 16.41 -12.34 -1.82
N VAL A 329 15.33 -12.91 -1.26
CA VAL A 329 13.95 -12.48 -1.56
C VAL A 329 13.70 -11.07 -1.02
N ARG A 330 14.18 -10.75 0.19
CA ARG A 330 14.12 -9.41 0.77
C ARG A 330 14.90 -8.38 -0.05
N TYR A 331 16.09 -8.75 -0.56
CA TYR A 331 16.88 -7.90 -1.45
C TYR A 331 16.08 -7.49 -2.69
N TRP A 332 15.47 -8.47 -3.37
CA TRP A 332 14.61 -8.17 -4.51
C TRP A 332 13.46 -7.23 -4.15
N ALA A 333 12.76 -7.50 -3.05
CA ALA A 333 11.65 -6.66 -2.59
C ALA A 333 12.11 -5.23 -2.24
N ALA A 334 13.28 -5.09 -1.60
CA ALA A 334 13.84 -3.79 -1.20
C ALA A 334 14.34 -2.94 -2.39
N ASN A 335 14.61 -3.56 -3.54
CA ASN A 335 14.93 -2.82 -4.78
C ASN A 335 13.68 -2.19 -5.42
N GLY A 336 12.47 -2.52 -4.96
CA GLY A 336 11.23 -1.89 -5.43
C GLY A 336 11.14 -0.45 -4.94
N ARG A 337 11.29 0.51 -5.83
CA ARG A 337 11.21 1.94 -5.48
C ARG A 337 9.81 2.33 -4.98
N PRO A 338 9.69 3.19 -3.96
CA PRO A 338 8.41 3.70 -3.51
C PRO A 338 7.54 4.23 -4.65
N GLY A 339 6.28 3.84 -4.69
CA GLY A 339 5.30 4.27 -5.69
C GLY A 339 5.42 3.66 -7.06
N ALA A 340 6.47 2.89 -7.35
CA ALA A 340 6.69 2.26 -8.65
C ALA A 340 6.32 0.77 -8.64
N ASP A 341 5.76 0.29 -9.75
CA ASP A 341 5.47 -1.13 -9.92
C ASP A 341 6.78 -1.92 -10.09
N THR A 342 6.86 -3.07 -9.43
CA THR A 342 8.03 -3.95 -9.45
C THR A 342 7.66 -5.27 -10.11
N ALA A 343 8.38 -5.66 -11.17
CA ALA A 343 8.19 -6.96 -11.77
C ALA A 343 8.85 -8.06 -10.91
N PHE A 344 8.23 -9.22 -10.89
CA PHE A 344 8.85 -10.42 -10.35
C PHE A 344 10.12 -10.76 -11.17
N ASP A 345 11.26 -10.90 -10.49
CA ASP A 345 12.55 -11.08 -11.12
C ASP A 345 13.48 -11.99 -10.28
N GLU A 346 13.60 -13.24 -10.70
CA GLU A 346 14.54 -14.20 -10.11
C GLU A 346 16.01 -13.80 -10.28
N GLY A 347 16.33 -13.06 -11.33
CA GLY A 347 17.67 -12.53 -11.56
C GLY A 347 18.13 -11.64 -10.41
N GLN A 348 17.25 -10.79 -9.91
CA GLN A 348 17.50 -9.94 -8.75
C GLN A 348 17.69 -10.77 -7.47
N MET A 349 16.95 -11.85 -7.29
CA MET A 349 17.14 -12.75 -6.15
C MET A 349 18.50 -13.46 -6.20
N LYS A 350 18.97 -13.86 -7.40
CA LYS A 350 20.32 -14.42 -7.60
C LYS A 350 21.42 -13.41 -7.26
N ILE A 351 21.20 -12.13 -7.59
CA ILE A 351 22.10 -11.03 -7.21
C ILE A 351 22.13 -10.88 -5.68
N GLY A 352 20.96 -10.81 -5.03
CA GLY A 352 20.84 -10.73 -3.57
C GLY A 352 21.55 -11.88 -2.86
N ARG A 353 21.39 -13.13 -3.35
CA ARG A 353 22.11 -14.28 -2.80
C ARG A 353 23.62 -14.16 -2.93
N ARG A 354 24.11 -13.67 -4.08
CA ARG A 354 25.57 -13.42 -4.26
C ARG A 354 26.07 -12.35 -3.31
N LEU A 355 25.30 -11.26 -3.11
CA LEU A 355 25.64 -10.21 -2.16
C LEU A 355 25.70 -10.76 -0.73
N THR A 356 24.72 -11.56 -0.31
CA THR A 356 24.70 -12.22 0.99
C THR A 356 25.97 -13.06 1.23
N ILE A 357 26.35 -13.89 0.25
CA ILE A 357 27.55 -14.72 0.33
C ILE A 357 28.82 -13.84 0.34
N LYS A 358 28.84 -12.75 -0.40
CA LYS A 358 30.00 -11.82 -0.44
C LYS A 358 30.15 -11.10 0.90
N ILE A 359 29.06 -10.65 1.52
CA ILE A 359 29.08 -10.05 2.87
C ILE A 359 29.69 -11.02 3.87
N LEU A 360 29.23 -12.27 3.90
CA LEU A 360 29.76 -13.28 4.81
C LEU A 360 31.27 -13.51 4.61
N ASN A 361 31.73 -13.66 3.39
CA ASN A 361 33.11 -13.92 3.08
C ASN A 361 34.03 -12.70 3.32
N ALA A 362 33.60 -11.52 2.95
CA ALA A 362 34.35 -10.28 3.18
C ALA A 362 34.48 -9.97 4.68
N SER A 363 33.41 -10.16 5.43
CA SER A 363 33.42 -9.97 6.89
C SER A 363 34.33 -11.00 7.57
N LYS A 364 34.28 -12.28 7.17
CA LYS A 364 35.19 -13.30 7.68
C LYS A 364 36.66 -12.95 7.43
N PHE A 365 36.97 -12.45 6.23
CA PHE A 365 38.32 -11.99 5.90
C PHE A 365 38.74 -10.82 6.80
N ALA A 366 37.93 -9.77 6.88
CA ALA A 366 38.26 -8.56 7.62
C ALA A 366 38.41 -8.83 9.12
N LEU A 367 37.47 -9.59 9.71
CA LEU A 367 37.48 -9.91 11.14
C LEU A 367 38.63 -10.83 11.56
N ASN A 368 39.04 -11.77 10.69
CA ASN A 368 40.20 -12.62 10.96
C ASN A 368 41.52 -11.84 11.01
N LEU A 369 41.62 -10.74 10.29
CA LEU A 369 42.82 -9.88 10.29
C LEU A 369 42.80 -8.87 11.44
N ALA A 370 41.62 -8.41 11.74
CA ALA A 370 41.45 -7.32 12.67
C ALA A 370 41.72 -7.69 14.14
N GLY A 371 41.74 -8.97 14.55
CA GLY A 371 42.04 -9.42 15.91
C GLY A 371 40.96 -9.06 16.95
N ASP A 372 41.32 -9.07 18.23
CA ASP A 372 40.42 -8.72 19.32
C ASP A 372 40.19 -7.18 19.33
N PHE A 373 38.98 -6.75 19.00
CA PHE A 373 38.57 -5.34 18.89
C PHE A 373 38.03 -4.81 20.23
N GLU A 374 38.77 -4.94 21.29
CA GLU A 374 38.36 -4.39 22.59
C GLU A 374 38.85 -2.95 22.83
N ASP A 375 39.61 -2.36 21.90
CA ASP A 375 40.24 -1.04 22.11
C ASP A 375 39.47 0.05 21.37
N ASP A 376 38.78 0.92 22.11
CA ASP A 376 38.05 2.09 21.60
C ASP A 376 38.97 3.21 21.04
N HIS A 377 40.27 2.99 20.98
CA HIS A 377 41.25 3.99 20.53
C HIS A 377 41.86 3.64 19.17
N TYR A 378 41.05 3.79 18.12
CA TYR A 378 41.50 3.62 16.75
C TYR A 378 42.41 4.76 16.32
N VAL A 379 43.66 4.45 15.96
CA VAL A 379 44.58 5.40 15.30
C VAL A 379 44.63 5.06 13.82
N ILE A 380 44.01 5.90 12.99
CA ILE A 380 44.00 5.76 11.54
C ILE A 380 45.02 6.74 10.95
N ASN A 381 46.20 6.25 10.61
CA ASN A 381 47.30 7.08 10.12
C ASN A 381 47.44 7.09 8.61
N ASN A 382 47.11 5.99 7.93
CA ASN A 382 47.30 5.86 6.50
C ASN A 382 46.29 6.70 5.71
N PRO A 383 46.71 7.53 4.75
CA PRO A 383 45.81 8.39 3.95
C PRO A 383 44.74 7.61 3.17
N LEU A 384 45.06 6.40 2.67
CA LEU A 384 44.09 5.54 1.96
C LEU A 384 42.95 5.11 2.88
N ASP A 385 43.29 4.69 4.12
CA ASP A 385 42.32 4.24 5.12
C ASP A 385 41.42 5.39 5.55
N ARG A 386 41.99 6.57 5.78
CA ARG A 386 41.24 7.79 6.13
C ARG A 386 40.30 8.22 5.01
N SER A 387 40.75 8.16 3.74
CA SER A 387 39.96 8.52 2.59
C SER A 387 38.77 7.54 2.38
N LEU A 388 38.96 6.23 2.59
CA LEU A 388 37.87 5.25 2.60
C LEU A 388 36.84 5.58 3.70
N LEU A 389 37.31 5.82 4.93
CA LEU A 389 36.42 6.12 6.06
C LEU A 389 35.67 7.44 5.88
N ASP A 390 36.26 8.46 5.24
CA ASP A 390 35.51 9.67 4.86
C ASP A 390 34.36 9.37 3.90
N ARG A 391 34.61 8.53 2.88
CA ARG A 391 33.55 8.06 2.00
C ARG A 391 32.49 7.23 2.73
N LEU A 392 32.88 6.43 3.72
CA LEU A 392 31.96 5.66 4.56
C LEU A 392 31.07 6.61 5.40
N ALA A 393 31.64 7.66 5.95
CA ALA A 393 30.86 8.68 6.66
C ALA A 393 29.84 9.36 5.74
N ASN A 394 30.24 9.70 4.51
CA ASN A 394 29.34 10.25 3.49
C ASN A 394 28.24 9.24 3.09
N LEU A 395 28.55 7.95 3.05
CA LEU A 395 27.55 6.90 2.84
C LEU A 395 26.52 6.87 3.97
N VAL A 396 26.97 6.91 5.24
CA VAL A 396 26.09 6.92 6.42
C VAL A 396 25.10 8.09 6.33
N ASP A 397 25.58 9.31 6.08
CA ASP A 397 24.71 10.48 5.93
C ASP A 397 23.71 10.28 4.80
N SER A 398 24.18 9.85 3.63
CA SER A 398 23.30 9.70 2.46
C SER A 398 22.31 8.55 2.58
N ALA A 399 22.64 7.49 3.31
CA ALA A 399 21.70 6.41 3.61
C ALA A 399 20.67 6.84 4.65
N THR A 400 21.10 7.63 5.65
CA THR A 400 20.20 8.22 6.65
C THR A 400 19.17 9.13 5.98
N ASP A 401 19.63 10.07 5.14
CA ASP A 401 18.72 10.96 4.38
C ASP A 401 17.72 10.19 3.53
N ALA A 402 18.18 9.11 2.89
CA ALA A 402 17.31 8.26 2.09
C ALA A 402 16.23 7.55 2.94
N PHE A 403 16.58 7.09 4.14
CA PHE A 403 15.60 6.49 5.07
C PHE A 403 14.64 7.53 5.66
N GLU A 404 15.10 8.75 5.96
CA GLU A 404 14.21 9.84 6.41
C GLU A 404 13.19 10.23 5.33
N GLU A 405 13.54 10.07 4.05
CA GLU A 405 12.64 10.24 2.92
C GLU A 405 11.83 8.96 2.56
N PHE A 406 11.93 7.89 3.35
CA PHE A 406 11.36 6.57 3.08
C PHE A 406 11.77 5.95 1.74
N ASP A 407 12.88 6.41 1.15
CA ASP A 407 13.47 5.87 -0.08
C ASP A 407 14.50 4.78 0.26
N TYR A 408 14.02 3.68 0.83
CA TYR A 408 14.84 2.55 1.24
C TYR A 408 15.60 1.92 0.07
N ALA A 409 15.05 1.95 -1.14
CA ALA A 409 15.72 1.41 -2.33
C ALA A 409 17.00 2.19 -2.65
N ARG A 410 16.98 3.51 -2.50
CA ARG A 410 18.17 4.36 -2.66
C ARG A 410 19.21 4.12 -1.57
N ALA A 411 18.77 3.90 -0.32
CA ALA A 411 19.68 3.55 0.76
C ALA A 411 20.40 2.23 0.48
N LEU A 412 19.68 1.20 0.03
CA LEU A 412 20.25 -0.10 -0.37
C LEU A 412 21.22 0.05 -1.55
N GLU A 413 20.83 0.75 -2.62
CA GLU A 413 21.64 0.98 -3.81
C GLU A 413 23.01 1.61 -3.46
N ARG A 414 23.01 2.67 -2.63
CA ARG A 414 24.24 3.36 -2.21
C ARG A 414 25.11 2.49 -1.32
N THR A 415 24.49 1.77 -0.38
CA THR A 415 25.21 0.85 0.52
C THR A 415 25.86 -0.28 -0.28
N GLU A 416 25.15 -0.87 -1.23
CA GLU A 416 25.67 -1.93 -2.09
C GLU A 416 26.81 -1.42 -2.99
N GLN A 417 26.66 -0.26 -3.60
CA GLN A 417 27.69 0.35 -4.43
C GLN A 417 28.99 0.57 -3.66
N PHE A 418 28.89 1.12 -2.45
CA PHE A 418 30.05 1.29 -1.57
C PHE A 418 30.65 -0.05 -1.16
N PHE A 419 29.82 -1.04 -0.83
CA PHE A 419 30.27 -2.37 -0.43
C PHE A 419 31.10 -3.07 -1.53
N TRP A 420 30.68 -2.95 -2.79
CA TRP A 420 31.47 -3.47 -3.91
C TRP A 420 32.81 -2.77 -4.04
N SER A 421 32.85 -1.45 -3.95
CA SER A 421 34.10 -0.69 -3.94
C SER A 421 35.01 -1.06 -2.75
N PHE A 422 34.43 -1.23 -1.58
CA PHE A 422 35.15 -1.72 -0.39
C PHE A 422 35.77 -3.10 -0.62
N THR A 423 34.98 -4.06 -1.13
CA THR A 423 35.44 -5.45 -1.27
C THR A 423 36.36 -5.68 -2.46
N ASP A 424 36.12 -5.00 -3.59
CA ASP A 424 36.83 -5.27 -4.82
C ASP A 424 38.07 -4.40 -5.00
N ASP A 425 38.10 -3.22 -4.38
CA ASP A 425 39.22 -2.29 -4.47
C ASP A 425 39.97 -2.14 -3.14
N TYR A 426 39.31 -1.65 -2.08
CA TYR A 426 39.99 -1.35 -0.82
C TYR A 426 40.62 -2.59 -0.17
N VAL A 427 39.88 -3.68 -0.04
CA VAL A 427 40.37 -4.93 0.55
C VAL A 427 41.64 -5.41 -0.18
N GLU A 428 41.66 -5.32 -1.51
CA GLU A 428 42.83 -5.74 -2.28
C GLU A 428 44.02 -4.77 -2.13
N LEU A 429 43.76 -3.46 -2.01
CA LEU A 429 44.79 -2.43 -1.80
C LEU A 429 45.45 -2.56 -0.44
N VAL A 430 44.69 -2.88 0.63
CA VAL A 430 45.25 -2.97 1.99
C VAL A 430 45.76 -4.37 2.35
N LYS A 431 45.48 -5.37 1.54
CA LYS A 431 45.74 -6.78 1.84
C LYS A 431 47.19 -7.04 2.29
N ALA A 432 48.16 -6.48 1.60
CA ALA A 432 49.57 -6.65 1.95
C ALA A 432 49.90 -6.06 3.33
N ARG A 433 49.40 -4.87 3.64
CA ARG A 433 49.54 -4.22 4.94
C ARG A 433 48.79 -4.98 6.04
N ALA A 434 47.57 -5.43 5.75
CA ALA A 434 46.75 -6.14 6.71
C ALA A 434 47.33 -7.50 7.17
N TYR A 435 48.20 -8.13 6.37
CA TYR A 435 48.99 -9.32 6.77
C TYR A 435 50.32 -8.98 7.44
N GLY A 436 50.61 -7.71 7.69
CA GLY A 436 51.84 -7.25 8.35
C GLY A 436 51.89 -7.55 9.83
N SER A 437 52.94 -7.01 10.49
CA SER A 437 53.06 -7.13 11.93
C SER A 437 52.15 -6.17 12.67
N THR A 438 51.44 -6.63 13.70
CA THR A 438 50.61 -5.78 14.57
C THR A 438 51.34 -4.67 15.29
N ASN A 439 52.69 -4.71 15.33
CA ASN A 439 53.52 -3.62 15.85
C ASN A 439 53.72 -2.46 14.86
N ASP A 440 53.37 -2.66 13.59
CA ASP A 440 53.41 -1.65 12.55
C ASP A 440 52.16 -0.76 12.58
N GLU A 441 52.33 0.55 12.56
CA GLU A 441 51.24 1.54 12.60
C GLU A 441 50.33 1.43 11.37
N ASP A 442 50.89 1.18 10.19
CA ASP A 442 50.14 1.02 8.96
C ASP A 442 49.29 -0.24 8.97
N THR A 443 49.78 -1.32 9.56
CA THR A 443 49.00 -2.54 9.77
C THR A 443 47.83 -2.31 10.73
N ARG A 444 48.05 -1.61 11.84
CA ARG A 444 46.97 -1.26 12.80
C ARG A 444 45.92 -0.35 12.14
N SER A 445 46.36 0.64 11.35
CA SER A 445 45.45 1.50 10.59
C SER A 445 44.57 0.70 9.63
N ALA A 446 45.13 -0.27 8.90
CA ALA A 446 44.36 -1.15 8.02
C ALA A 446 43.35 -2.02 8.78
N HIS A 447 43.76 -2.65 9.90
CA HIS A 447 42.90 -3.46 10.75
C HIS A 447 41.73 -2.65 11.31
N ALA A 448 41.98 -1.49 11.89
CA ALA A 448 40.94 -0.62 12.43
C ALA A 448 39.96 -0.16 11.36
N SER A 449 40.46 0.21 10.18
CA SER A 449 39.60 0.64 9.07
C SER A 449 38.73 -0.48 8.50
N LEU A 450 39.26 -1.71 8.41
CA LEU A 450 38.48 -2.90 8.02
C LEU A 450 37.35 -3.15 9.03
N ALA A 451 37.64 -3.04 10.32
CA ALA A 451 36.66 -3.25 11.37
C ALA A 451 35.54 -2.22 11.37
N ILE A 452 35.90 -0.93 11.32
CA ILE A 452 34.93 0.17 11.28
C ILE A 452 34.06 0.04 10.04
N ALA A 453 34.64 -0.33 8.89
CA ALA A 453 33.90 -0.50 7.66
C ALA A 453 32.91 -1.69 7.75
N VAL A 454 33.34 -2.83 8.29
CA VAL A 454 32.45 -4.00 8.48
C VAL A 454 31.34 -3.69 9.46
N ASP A 455 31.63 -3.12 10.63
CA ASP A 455 30.63 -2.73 11.64
C ASP A 455 29.57 -1.81 11.04
N THR A 456 30.00 -0.78 10.35
CA THR A 456 29.10 0.22 9.74
C THR A 456 28.25 -0.40 8.62
N LEU A 457 28.87 -1.15 7.71
CA LEU A 457 28.19 -1.77 6.57
C LEU A 457 27.17 -2.84 7.01
N LEU A 458 27.49 -3.64 8.04
CA LEU A 458 26.55 -4.61 8.61
C LEU A 458 25.29 -3.90 9.14
N ARG A 459 25.45 -2.80 9.87
CA ARG A 459 24.31 -2.01 10.39
C ARG A 459 23.51 -1.36 9.27
N LEU A 460 24.15 -0.88 8.20
CA LEU A 460 23.49 -0.34 7.01
C LEU A 460 22.71 -1.41 6.23
N PHE A 461 23.23 -2.65 6.15
CA PHE A 461 22.54 -3.76 5.49
C PHE A 461 21.48 -4.46 6.35
N ALA A 462 21.53 -4.35 7.67
CA ALA A 462 20.64 -5.08 8.58
C ALA A 462 19.14 -4.91 8.28
N PRO A 463 18.61 -3.73 7.91
CA PRO A 463 17.22 -3.57 7.52
C PRO A 463 16.81 -4.39 6.29
N PHE A 464 17.75 -4.70 5.40
CA PHE A 464 17.51 -5.38 4.13
C PHE A 464 17.83 -6.88 4.18
N LEU A 465 18.97 -7.23 4.75
CA LEU A 465 19.56 -8.56 4.79
C LEU A 465 19.75 -9.01 6.25
N PRO A 466 18.64 -9.17 7.01
CA PRO A 466 18.71 -9.35 8.46
C PRO A 466 19.44 -10.62 8.91
N PHE A 467 19.38 -11.70 8.13
CA PHE A 467 19.94 -12.99 8.56
C PHE A 467 21.45 -13.02 8.42
N VAL A 468 22.02 -12.61 7.28
CA VAL A 468 23.48 -12.61 7.12
C VAL A 468 24.16 -11.58 8.02
N THR A 469 23.52 -10.46 8.25
CA THR A 469 24.09 -9.41 9.12
C THR A 469 24.08 -9.86 10.58
N GLU A 470 23.02 -10.52 11.06
CA GLU A 470 22.97 -11.10 12.39
C GLU A 470 23.99 -12.23 12.56
N GLU A 471 24.09 -13.12 11.56
CA GLU A 471 25.09 -14.21 11.59
C GLU A 471 26.49 -13.64 11.78
N VAL A 472 26.91 -12.69 10.94
CA VAL A 472 28.24 -12.07 11.05
C VAL A 472 28.41 -11.30 12.36
N TRP A 473 27.39 -10.57 12.81
CA TRP A 473 27.43 -9.84 14.08
C TRP A 473 27.71 -10.74 15.26
N SER A 474 27.08 -11.91 15.32
CA SER A 474 27.24 -12.89 16.38
C SER A 474 28.66 -13.49 16.50
N TRP A 475 29.53 -13.32 15.50
CA TRP A 475 30.91 -13.83 15.54
C TRP A 475 31.82 -13.00 16.45
N TRP A 476 31.49 -11.72 16.70
CA TRP A 476 32.40 -10.78 17.35
C TRP A 476 31.73 -9.72 18.23
N LYS A 477 30.42 -9.63 18.24
CA LYS A 477 29.65 -8.71 19.08
C LYS A 477 28.65 -9.46 19.96
N SER A 478 28.39 -8.93 21.14
CA SER A 478 27.30 -9.41 22.01
C SER A 478 25.96 -8.79 21.61
N GLY A 479 24.86 -9.49 21.89
CA GLY A 479 23.50 -9.05 21.53
C GLY A 479 23.21 -9.15 20.05
N SER A 480 22.06 -8.62 19.64
CA SER A 480 21.60 -8.66 18.25
C SER A 480 21.90 -7.35 17.51
N ILE A 481 22.31 -7.43 16.25
CA ILE A 481 22.48 -6.26 15.37
C ILE A 481 21.17 -5.47 15.23
N HIS A 482 20.02 -6.15 15.33
CA HIS A 482 18.70 -5.52 15.23
C HIS A 482 18.31 -4.68 16.45
N GLN A 483 19.11 -4.73 17.52
CA GLN A 483 19.02 -3.87 18.70
C GLN A 483 20.15 -2.83 18.74
N ALA A 484 21.12 -2.92 17.82
CA ALA A 484 22.20 -1.95 17.72
C ALA A 484 21.67 -0.60 17.17
N LYS A 485 22.33 0.48 17.58
CA LYS A 485 22.01 1.82 17.06
C LYS A 485 22.36 1.92 15.59
N TRP A 486 21.61 2.74 14.86
CA TRP A 486 21.96 3.15 13.51
C TRP A 486 23.36 3.80 13.51
N PRO A 487 24.21 3.57 12.49
CA PRO A 487 25.54 4.15 12.47
C PRO A 487 25.48 5.68 12.35
N GLU A 488 26.42 6.35 13.04
CA GLU A 488 26.58 7.80 12.99
C GLU A 488 27.86 8.15 12.21
N SER A 489 27.82 9.19 11.39
CA SER A 489 28.96 9.64 10.59
C SER A 489 29.99 10.44 11.41
N ALA A 490 29.55 11.13 12.46
CA ALA A 490 30.42 12.05 13.24
C ALA A 490 31.64 11.36 13.85
N PRO A 491 31.55 10.22 14.55
CA PRO A 491 32.74 9.53 15.08
C PRO A 491 33.71 9.08 13.97
N ILE A 492 33.19 8.69 12.79
CA ILE A 492 34.04 8.32 11.66
C ILE A 492 34.76 9.54 11.11
N ARG A 493 34.11 10.69 11.01
CA ARG A 493 34.73 11.96 10.55
C ARG A 493 35.83 12.45 11.45
N GLU A 494 35.75 12.25 12.76
CA GLU A 494 36.82 12.59 13.70
C GLU A 494 38.13 11.86 13.37
N LEU A 495 38.04 10.62 12.85
CA LEU A 495 39.21 9.83 12.44
C LEU A 495 39.81 10.26 11.10
N THR A 496 39.06 11.02 10.30
CA THR A 496 39.42 11.35 8.90
C THR A 496 39.86 12.80 8.71
N ASN A 497 39.94 13.61 9.77
CA ASN A 497 40.28 15.02 9.71
C ASN A 497 41.50 15.33 8.85
N GLY A 498 41.37 16.24 7.86
CA GLY A 498 42.44 16.71 7.01
C GLY A 498 42.89 15.72 5.91
N VAL A 499 42.15 14.65 5.64
CA VAL A 499 42.40 13.76 4.49
C VAL A 499 41.84 14.39 3.22
N ASP A 500 42.55 14.15 2.09
CA ASP A 500 41.96 14.41 0.77
C ASP A 500 41.05 13.25 0.40
N PRO A 501 39.72 13.47 0.21
CA PRO A 501 38.78 12.41 -0.12
C PRO A 501 39.07 11.74 -1.46
N ALA A 502 39.85 12.35 -2.36
CA ALA A 502 40.18 11.80 -3.67
C ALA A 502 41.22 10.67 -3.63
N VAL A 503 41.93 10.48 -2.51
CA VAL A 503 43.05 9.50 -2.40
C VAL A 503 42.54 8.09 -2.71
N PHE A 504 41.44 7.66 -2.13
CA PHE A 504 40.89 6.31 -2.36
C PHE A 504 40.43 6.16 -3.82
N ASP A 505 39.67 7.12 -4.36
CA ASP A 505 39.15 7.03 -5.74
C ASP A 505 40.28 6.94 -6.76
N LEU A 506 41.30 7.77 -6.60
CA LEU A 506 42.45 7.79 -7.48
C LEU A 506 43.26 6.48 -7.41
N THR A 507 43.38 5.92 -6.20
CA THR A 507 44.10 4.65 -6.01
C THR A 507 43.32 3.48 -6.59
N ALA A 508 42.00 3.44 -6.41
CA ALA A 508 41.11 2.44 -6.99
C ALA A 508 41.06 2.52 -8.53
N GLU A 509 41.01 3.75 -9.08
CA GLU A 509 41.10 3.99 -10.52
C GLU A 509 42.42 3.44 -11.09
N THR A 510 43.54 3.71 -10.42
CA THR A 510 44.86 3.21 -10.81
C THR A 510 44.91 1.67 -10.78
N LEU A 511 44.34 1.05 -9.74
CA LEU A 511 44.24 -0.41 -9.65
C LEU A 511 43.39 -0.98 -10.79
N SER A 512 42.29 -0.32 -11.13
CA SER A 512 41.39 -0.73 -12.22
C SER A 512 42.12 -0.69 -13.58
N GLU A 513 42.91 0.36 -13.86
CA GLU A 513 43.71 0.47 -15.06
C GLU A 513 44.77 -0.64 -15.16
N ILE A 514 45.44 -0.97 -14.07
CA ILE A 514 46.39 -2.08 -14.02
C ILE A 514 45.68 -3.42 -14.31
N ARG A 515 44.51 -3.64 -13.72
CA ARG A 515 43.71 -4.85 -13.99
C ARG A 515 43.24 -4.94 -15.43
N ARG A 516 42.85 -3.82 -16.03
CA ARG A 516 42.45 -3.71 -17.41
C ARG A 516 43.63 -4.09 -18.34
N ALA A 517 44.81 -3.51 -18.12
CA ALA A 517 46.00 -3.81 -18.90
C ALA A 517 46.40 -5.30 -18.85
N LYS A 518 46.30 -5.93 -17.64
CA LYS A 518 46.54 -7.37 -17.50
C LYS A 518 45.53 -8.19 -18.30
N THR A 519 44.26 -7.80 -18.28
CA THR A 519 43.17 -8.49 -18.98
C THR A 519 43.35 -8.38 -20.49
N GLU A 520 43.65 -7.20 -21.01
CA GLU A 520 43.94 -6.95 -22.43
C GLU A 520 45.16 -7.78 -22.90
N ALA A 521 46.18 -7.88 -22.03
CA ALA A 521 47.34 -8.72 -22.27
C ALA A 521 47.07 -10.24 -22.08
N LYS A 522 45.83 -10.64 -21.77
CA LYS A 522 45.41 -12.03 -21.44
C LYS A 522 46.27 -12.65 -20.33
N ARG A 523 46.65 -11.88 -19.34
CA ARG A 523 47.41 -12.30 -18.17
C ARG A 523 46.50 -12.46 -16.96
N SER A 524 46.85 -13.39 -16.09
CA SER A 524 46.15 -13.54 -14.77
C SER A 524 46.33 -12.24 -13.96
N LEU A 525 45.29 -11.84 -13.24
CA LEU A 525 45.36 -10.72 -12.30
C LEU A 525 46.45 -10.91 -11.24
N LYS A 526 46.80 -12.17 -10.90
CA LYS A 526 47.90 -12.54 -9.98
C LYS A 526 49.29 -12.37 -10.55
N THR A 527 49.44 -12.16 -11.88
CA THR A 527 50.75 -11.97 -12.52
C THR A 527 51.41 -10.70 -11.94
N VAL A 528 52.62 -10.84 -11.48
CA VAL A 528 53.43 -9.71 -11.00
C VAL A 528 53.75 -8.77 -12.18
N ALA A 529 53.57 -7.48 -12.00
CA ALA A 529 54.03 -6.46 -12.91
C ALA A 529 55.39 -5.98 -12.46
N GLU A 530 56.43 -6.20 -13.29
CA GLU A 530 57.81 -5.78 -12.94
C GLU A 530 57.92 -4.26 -12.85
N LYS A 531 57.15 -3.54 -13.66
CA LYS A 531 57.20 -2.07 -13.69
C LYS A 531 55.80 -1.53 -14.04
N VAL A 532 55.33 -0.59 -13.28
CA VAL A 532 54.13 0.22 -13.56
C VAL A 532 54.57 1.68 -13.71
N THR A 533 54.18 2.32 -14.81
CA THR A 533 54.46 3.75 -15.02
C THR A 533 53.11 4.48 -15.07
N ILE A 534 52.89 5.37 -14.11
CA ILE A 534 51.69 6.19 -14.03
C ILE A 534 52.00 7.57 -14.59
N ARG A 535 51.19 8.08 -15.51
CA ARG A 535 51.26 9.43 -16.06
C ARG A 535 49.97 10.15 -15.78
N ASP A 536 50.07 11.19 -14.92
CA ASP A 536 48.94 12.00 -14.50
C ASP A 536 49.42 13.42 -14.18
N THR A 537 48.53 14.30 -13.69
CA THR A 537 48.90 15.64 -13.20
C THR A 537 49.78 15.54 -11.98
N ALA A 538 50.59 16.59 -11.76
CA ALA A 538 51.50 16.64 -10.58
C ALA A 538 50.77 16.50 -9.26
N GLU A 539 49.55 17.07 -9.16
CA GLU A 539 48.68 17.00 -8.01
C GLU A 539 48.23 15.56 -7.73
N ARG A 540 47.65 14.87 -8.72
CA ARG A 540 47.19 13.47 -8.60
C ARG A 540 48.36 12.51 -8.31
N LEU A 541 49.54 12.73 -8.94
CA LEU A 541 50.74 11.96 -8.62
C LEU A 541 51.22 12.15 -7.19
N THR A 542 51.03 13.35 -6.60
CA THR A 542 51.37 13.59 -5.20
C THR A 542 50.47 12.82 -4.26
N LEU A 543 49.16 12.77 -4.54
CA LEU A 543 48.21 11.96 -3.76
C LEU A 543 48.53 10.46 -3.85
N LEU A 544 48.84 9.93 -5.04
CA LEU A 544 49.22 8.52 -5.21
C LEU A 544 50.51 8.17 -4.45
N LYS A 545 51.48 9.07 -4.40
CA LYS A 545 52.73 8.86 -3.63
C LYS A 545 52.50 8.78 -2.11
N SER A 546 51.41 9.35 -1.60
CA SER A 546 51.11 9.29 -0.15
C SER A 546 50.64 7.90 0.30
N VAL A 547 50.30 7.01 -0.64
CA VAL A 547 49.78 5.64 -0.39
C VAL A 547 50.65 4.56 -1.03
N SER A 548 51.77 4.91 -1.68
CA SER A 548 52.68 3.99 -2.38
C SER A 548 53.71 3.38 -1.44
#